data_be96a418be6043e671cd436907b0fd74
#
_entry.id   be96a418be6043e671cd436907b0fd74
#
_cell.length_a   1.000
_cell.length_b   1.000
_cell.length_c   1.000
_cell.angle_alpha   90.00
_cell.angle_beta   90.00
_cell.angle_gamma   90.00
#
_symmetry.space_group_name_H-M   'P 1'
#
loop_
_entity.id
_entity.type
_entity.pdbx_description
1 polymer ?
#
loop_
_entity_poly.entity_id
_entity_poly.type
_entity_poly.pdbx_seq_one_letter_code
_entity_poly.pdbx_strand_id
1 'polypeptide(L)'
;PSDLPKMIDKLKSCKDELILIGGVRVNRKDSITRLWASSFAKYCRFILLKDIHPDSGCGIKVFHKELFLRLPYFDHMHRFLSALALREGAKVLKFNVKHRERVVGTSNYTNLGRLLVGLFDVLGVIWLRNRMPKNTSFKEILK
;
A
#
# COMPACT_ATOMS: atom_id res chain seq x y z
N PRO A 1 9.42 4.85 -15.27
CA PRO A 1 8.40 3.85 -15.54
C PRO A 1 7.33 4.45 -16.43
N SER A 2 7.10 3.85 -17.59
CA SER A 2 6.16 4.32 -18.63
C SER A 2 4.71 4.42 -18.16
N ASP A 3 4.35 3.72 -17.08
CA ASP A 3 2.98 3.69 -16.56
C ASP A 3 2.67 4.84 -15.59
N LEU A 4 3.69 5.52 -15.06
CA LEU A 4 3.51 6.58 -14.08
C LEU A 4 2.70 7.79 -14.61
N PRO A 5 2.96 8.32 -15.82
CA PRO A 5 2.15 9.42 -16.37
C PRO A 5 0.67 9.06 -16.45
N LYS A 6 0.35 7.86 -16.93
CA LYS A 6 -1.04 7.38 -17.04
C LYS A 6 -1.74 7.27 -15.69
N MET A 7 -1.00 6.86 -14.64
CA MET A 7 -1.54 6.82 -13.27
C MET A 7 -1.79 8.22 -12.73
N ILE A 8 -0.92 9.19 -13.03
CA ILE A 8 -1.09 10.59 -12.64
C ILE A 8 -2.31 11.20 -13.36
N ASP A 9 -2.44 10.97 -14.66
CA ASP A 9 -3.60 11.45 -15.43
C ASP A 9 -4.91 10.86 -14.89
N LYS A 10 -4.90 9.58 -14.55
CA LYS A 10 -6.04 8.93 -13.89
C LYS A 10 -6.33 9.54 -12.52
N LEU A 11 -5.32 9.89 -11.72
CA LEU A 11 -5.52 10.56 -10.45
C LEU A 11 -6.15 11.94 -10.63
N LYS A 12 -5.65 12.74 -11.60
CA LYS A 12 -6.18 14.07 -11.93
C LYS A 12 -7.61 14.04 -12.47
N SER A 13 -8.01 12.98 -13.16
CA SER A 13 -9.38 12.83 -13.68
C SER A 13 -10.40 12.47 -12.60
N CYS A 14 -9.95 12.03 -11.44
CA CYS A 14 -10.84 11.72 -10.33
C CYS A 14 -11.15 13.00 -9.54
N LYS A 15 -12.43 13.25 -9.31
CA LYS A 15 -12.92 14.42 -8.54
C LYS A 15 -12.90 14.19 -7.02
N ASP A 16 -12.66 12.98 -6.59
CA ASP A 16 -12.62 12.63 -5.16
C ASP A 16 -11.34 13.18 -4.50
N GLU A 17 -11.47 13.73 -3.31
CA GLU A 17 -10.38 14.39 -2.60
C GLU A 17 -9.30 13.43 -2.08
N LEU A 18 -9.72 12.23 -1.67
CA LEU A 18 -8.81 11.24 -1.08
C LEU A 18 -8.77 9.97 -1.93
N ILE A 19 -7.76 9.86 -2.78
CA ILE A 19 -7.56 8.69 -3.65
C ILE A 19 -6.13 8.20 -3.54
N LEU A 20 -6.00 6.86 -3.51
CA LEU A 20 -4.75 6.14 -3.73
C LEU A 20 -4.91 5.22 -4.93
N ILE A 21 -4.06 5.36 -5.93
CA ILE A 21 -3.96 4.45 -7.07
C ILE A 21 -2.75 3.57 -6.87
N GLY A 22 -2.98 2.28 -6.66
CA GLY A 22 -1.93 1.28 -6.49
C GLY A 22 -1.68 0.50 -7.77
N GLY A 23 -0.41 0.30 -8.12
CA GLY A 23 0.00 -0.55 -9.22
C GLY A 23 -0.27 -2.03 -8.91
N VAL A 24 -0.73 -2.77 -9.91
CA VAL A 24 -0.87 -4.24 -9.89
C VAL A 24 0.00 -4.80 -10.98
N ARG A 25 1.01 -5.56 -10.60
CA ARG A 25 1.96 -6.13 -11.56
C ARG A 25 1.30 -7.28 -12.33
N VAL A 26 1.18 -7.12 -13.65
CA VAL A 26 0.72 -8.17 -14.56
C VAL A 26 1.89 -9.04 -15.03
N ASN A 27 1.60 -10.30 -15.32
CA ASN A 27 2.56 -11.30 -15.85
C ASN A 27 3.78 -11.57 -14.93
N ARG A 28 3.53 -11.66 -13.61
CA ARG A 28 4.59 -12.07 -12.67
C ARG A 28 4.94 -13.56 -12.86
N LYS A 29 6.20 -13.82 -13.17
CA LYS A 29 6.77 -15.17 -13.18
C LYS A 29 7.35 -15.47 -11.79
N ASP A 30 6.49 -15.77 -10.82
CA ASP A 30 6.93 -16.15 -9.48
C ASP A 30 6.93 -17.69 -9.33
N SER A 31 7.82 -18.19 -8.46
CA SER A 31 7.79 -19.58 -8.05
C SER A 31 6.49 -19.93 -7.31
N ILE A 32 6.06 -21.19 -7.37
CA ILE A 32 4.83 -21.67 -6.73
C ILE A 32 4.83 -21.34 -5.23
N THR A 33 5.94 -21.52 -4.55
CA THR A 33 6.10 -21.20 -3.12
C THR A 33 5.86 -19.71 -2.82
N ARG A 34 6.33 -18.82 -3.70
CA ARG A 34 6.09 -17.36 -3.56
C ARG A 34 4.63 -17.00 -3.83
N LEU A 35 3.97 -17.69 -4.75
CA LEU A 35 2.54 -17.50 -5.01
C LEU A 35 1.70 -17.87 -3.78
N TRP A 36 1.97 -19.02 -3.16
CA TRP A 36 1.29 -19.43 -1.93
C TRP A 36 1.51 -18.46 -0.77
N ALA A 37 2.76 -18.10 -0.49
CA ALA A 37 3.09 -17.14 0.57
C ALA A 37 2.44 -15.76 0.31
N SER A 38 2.42 -15.31 -0.93
CA SER A 38 1.77 -14.07 -1.34
C SER A 38 0.24 -14.13 -1.16
N SER A 39 -0.39 -15.25 -1.50
CA SER A 39 -1.83 -15.46 -1.35
C SER A 39 -2.23 -15.51 0.11
N PHE A 40 -1.48 -16.22 0.93
CA PHE A 40 -1.70 -16.24 2.38
C PHE A 40 -1.56 -14.87 3.01
N ALA A 41 -0.50 -14.12 2.66
CA ALA A 41 -0.31 -12.75 3.14
C ALA A 41 -1.42 -11.80 2.70
N LYS A 42 -1.96 -11.95 1.49
CA LYS A 42 -3.14 -11.20 1.03
C LYS A 42 -4.37 -11.51 1.87
N TYR A 43 -4.62 -12.80 2.11
CA TYR A 43 -5.76 -13.26 2.90
C TYR A 43 -5.70 -12.70 4.33
N CYS A 44 -4.54 -12.78 4.99
CA CYS A 44 -4.33 -12.19 6.30
C CYS A 44 -4.59 -10.67 6.30
N ARG A 45 -4.06 -9.93 5.32
CA ARG A 45 -4.31 -8.50 5.22
C ARG A 45 -5.77 -8.17 4.96
N PHE A 46 -6.43 -8.94 4.10
CA PHE A 46 -7.85 -8.74 3.83
C PHE A 46 -8.68 -8.88 5.10
N ILE A 47 -8.48 -9.96 5.87
CA ILE A 47 -9.24 -10.20 7.11
C ILE A 47 -8.88 -9.17 8.19
N LEU A 48 -7.59 -8.99 8.46
CA LEU A 48 -7.11 -8.23 9.61
C LEU A 48 -7.15 -6.71 9.36
N LEU A 49 -6.84 -6.29 8.13
CA LEU A 49 -6.70 -4.88 7.79
C LEU A 49 -7.76 -4.38 6.81
N LYS A 50 -8.67 -5.25 6.34
CA LYS A 50 -9.64 -4.94 5.26
C LYS A 50 -8.95 -4.38 4.01
N ASP A 51 -7.69 -4.78 3.78
CA ASP A 51 -6.91 -4.34 2.62
C ASP A 51 -7.35 -5.12 1.37
N ILE A 52 -8.08 -4.43 0.51
CA ILE A 52 -8.62 -4.98 -0.74
C ILE A 52 -7.63 -4.90 -1.92
N HIS A 53 -6.45 -4.29 -1.72
CA HIS A 53 -5.50 -4.12 -2.81
C HIS A 53 -4.74 -5.43 -3.11
N PRO A 54 -4.76 -5.94 -4.35
CA PRO A 54 -4.24 -7.28 -4.68
C PRO A 54 -2.70 -7.37 -4.66
N ASP A 55 -2.00 -6.25 -4.85
CA ASP A 55 -0.54 -6.19 -4.91
C ASP A 55 0.03 -5.03 -4.07
N SER A 56 -0.11 -5.14 -2.76
CA SER A 56 0.44 -4.13 -1.82
C SER A 56 1.97 -4.02 -1.88
N GLY A 57 2.65 -5.06 -2.35
CA GLY A 57 4.10 -5.09 -2.56
C GLY A 57 4.58 -4.37 -3.83
N CYS A 58 3.66 -3.88 -4.67
CA CYS A 58 4.03 -3.05 -5.80
C CYS A 58 4.53 -1.69 -5.31
N GLY A 59 5.75 -1.29 -5.73
CA GLY A 59 6.36 -0.02 -5.31
C GLY A 59 5.73 1.21 -5.94
N ILE A 60 4.98 1.05 -7.06
CA ILE A 60 4.38 2.19 -7.75
C ILE A 60 3.00 2.46 -7.16
N LYS A 61 2.88 3.62 -6.53
CA LYS A 61 1.63 4.14 -6.00
C LYS A 61 1.57 5.65 -6.22
N VAL A 62 0.39 6.15 -6.58
CA VAL A 62 0.14 7.58 -6.79
C VAL A 62 -1.05 7.98 -5.93
N PHE A 63 -0.93 9.09 -5.21
CA PHE A 63 -1.96 9.60 -4.33
C PHE A 63 -1.79 11.12 -4.12
N HIS A 64 -2.83 11.79 -3.66
CA HIS A 64 -2.77 13.20 -3.32
C HIS A 64 -1.89 13.45 -2.09
N LYS A 65 -1.15 14.56 -2.09
CA LYS A 65 -0.30 14.98 -0.96
C LYS A 65 -1.09 15.02 0.36
N GLU A 66 -2.30 15.52 0.31
CA GLU A 66 -3.19 15.63 1.47
C GLU A 66 -3.49 14.27 2.12
N LEU A 67 -3.72 13.25 1.31
CA LEU A 67 -3.88 11.89 1.83
C LEU A 67 -2.61 11.43 2.55
N PHE A 68 -1.43 11.65 1.95
CA PHE A 68 -0.16 11.22 2.55
C PHE A 68 0.11 11.89 3.90
N LEU A 69 -0.18 13.18 4.01
CA LEU A 69 0.03 13.93 5.24
C LEU A 69 -0.89 13.50 6.40
N ARG A 70 -2.00 12.82 6.09
CA ARG A 70 -2.91 12.24 7.11
C ARG A 70 -2.46 10.85 7.58
N LEU A 71 -1.58 10.18 6.82
CA LEU A 71 -1.15 8.84 7.15
C LEU A 71 -0.11 8.87 8.28
N PRO A 72 -0.18 7.92 9.24
CA PRO A 72 0.84 7.78 10.26
C PRO A 72 2.16 7.34 9.61
N TYR A 73 3.24 8.01 10.01
CA TYR A 73 4.58 7.67 9.54
C TYR A 73 5.23 6.65 10.46
N PHE A 74 5.66 5.51 9.91
CA PHE A 74 6.45 4.49 10.59
C PHE A 74 7.26 3.68 9.57
N ASP A 75 8.27 2.97 10.04
CA ASP A 75 9.08 2.15 9.17
C ASP A 75 8.24 1.04 8.50
N HIS A 76 8.55 0.71 7.25
CA HIS A 76 7.80 -0.24 6.42
C HIS A 76 6.34 0.13 6.09
N MET A 77 5.86 1.33 6.42
CA MET A 77 4.49 1.77 6.13
C MET A 77 4.07 1.60 4.67
N HIS A 78 5.04 1.62 3.74
CA HIS A 78 4.81 1.47 2.30
C HIS A 78 4.07 0.17 1.92
N ARG A 79 4.13 -0.86 2.77
CA ARG A 79 3.42 -2.14 2.60
C ARG A 79 1.94 -2.04 2.96
N PHE A 80 1.56 -1.05 3.75
CA PHE A 80 0.24 -0.88 4.33
C PHE A 80 -0.50 0.36 3.84
N LEU A 81 0.06 1.10 2.87
CA LEU A 81 -0.51 2.35 2.38
C LEU A 81 -1.97 2.21 1.93
N SER A 82 -2.35 1.10 1.29
CA SER A 82 -3.74 0.85 0.90
C SER A 82 -4.67 0.69 2.12
N ALA A 83 -4.25 -0.08 3.12
CA ALA A 83 -5.02 -0.27 4.35
C ALA A 83 -5.15 1.02 5.16
N LEU A 84 -4.08 1.82 5.22
CA LEU A 84 -4.06 3.12 5.90
C LEU A 84 -4.92 4.15 5.15
N ALA A 85 -4.84 4.18 3.82
CA ALA A 85 -5.68 5.05 3.00
C ALA A 85 -7.17 4.73 3.16
N LEU A 86 -7.55 3.45 3.14
CA LEU A 86 -8.94 3.03 3.40
C LEU A 86 -9.44 3.45 4.77
N ARG A 87 -8.56 3.45 5.77
CA ARG A 87 -8.88 3.93 7.11
C ARG A 87 -9.23 5.42 7.12
N GLU A 88 -8.50 6.23 6.36
CA GLU A 88 -8.75 7.67 6.20
C GLU A 88 -9.97 7.98 5.30
N GLY A 89 -10.71 6.95 4.87
CA GLY A 89 -11.85 7.10 3.99
C GLY A 89 -11.50 7.29 2.52
N ALA A 90 -10.22 7.10 2.14
CA ALA A 90 -9.79 7.23 0.76
C ALA A 90 -10.28 6.07 -0.10
N LYS A 91 -10.54 6.36 -1.37
CA LYS A 91 -10.78 5.33 -2.38
C LYS A 91 -9.45 4.73 -2.84
N VAL A 92 -9.36 3.40 -2.86
CA VAL A 92 -8.19 2.67 -3.36
C VAL A 92 -8.51 2.07 -4.71
N LEU A 93 -7.84 2.58 -5.75
CA LEU A 93 -8.01 2.14 -7.13
C LEU A 93 -6.83 1.27 -7.58
N LYS A 94 -7.09 0.37 -8.50
CA LYS A 94 -6.09 -0.52 -9.12
C LYS A 94 -5.67 0.03 -10.48
N PHE A 95 -4.40 -0.10 -10.79
CA PHE A 95 -3.86 0.19 -12.11
C PHE A 95 -2.87 -0.90 -12.52
N ASN A 96 -3.12 -1.55 -13.66
CA ASN A 96 -2.24 -2.58 -14.16
C ASN A 96 -0.92 -1.97 -14.66
N VAL A 97 0.20 -2.41 -14.09
CA VAL A 97 1.53 -1.96 -14.45
C VAL A 97 2.35 -3.13 -14.99
N LYS A 98 3.22 -2.84 -15.97
CA LYS A 98 4.13 -3.85 -16.50
C LYS A 98 5.13 -4.26 -15.42
N HIS A 99 5.28 -5.57 -15.21
CA HIS A 99 6.33 -6.10 -14.37
C HIS A 99 7.69 -5.90 -15.04
N ARG A 100 8.62 -5.25 -14.33
CA ARG A 100 10.01 -5.16 -14.73
C ARG A 100 10.85 -5.99 -13.78
N GLU A 101 11.60 -6.93 -14.33
CA GLU A 101 12.54 -7.71 -13.54
C GLU A 101 13.63 -6.81 -12.97
N ARG A 102 14.10 -7.15 -11.78
CA ARG A 102 15.17 -6.41 -11.13
C ARG A 102 16.48 -6.74 -11.83
N VAL A 103 17.11 -5.76 -12.44
CA VAL A 103 18.38 -5.90 -13.19
C VAL A 103 19.60 -5.95 -12.25
N VAL A 104 19.50 -5.30 -11.07
CA VAL A 104 20.61 -5.17 -10.11
C VAL A 104 20.13 -5.42 -8.69
N GLY A 105 20.96 -6.09 -7.89
CA GLY A 105 20.78 -6.29 -6.45
C GLY A 105 20.18 -7.64 -6.08
N THR A 106 20.78 -8.27 -5.08
CA THR A 106 20.29 -9.46 -4.39
C THR A 106 19.45 -9.06 -3.20
N SER A 107 18.50 -9.92 -2.82
CA SER A 107 17.67 -9.68 -1.65
C SER A 107 18.40 -10.13 -0.39
N ASN A 108 18.81 -9.17 0.45
CA ASN A 108 19.56 -9.43 1.70
C ASN A 108 18.73 -10.03 2.84
N TYR A 109 17.46 -10.31 2.63
CA TYR A 109 16.57 -10.84 3.68
C TYR A 109 16.22 -12.30 3.43
N THR A 110 16.31 -13.11 4.48
CA THR A 110 15.75 -14.46 4.50
C THR A 110 14.22 -14.41 4.46
N ASN A 111 13.60 -15.41 3.86
CA ASN A 111 12.13 -15.46 3.76
C ASN A 111 11.46 -15.51 5.15
N LEU A 112 12.08 -16.16 6.12
CA LEU A 112 11.56 -16.26 7.49
C LEU A 112 11.65 -14.93 8.24
N GLY A 113 12.77 -14.21 8.15
CA GLY A 113 12.91 -12.88 8.74
C GLY A 113 11.87 -11.89 8.21
N ARG A 114 11.58 -11.93 6.90
CA ARG A 114 10.52 -11.11 6.29
C ARG A 114 9.12 -11.46 6.79
N LEU A 115 8.86 -12.74 7.05
CA LEU A 115 7.57 -13.19 7.58
C LEU A 115 7.35 -12.68 8.99
N LEU A 116 8.35 -12.83 9.87
CA LEU A 116 8.27 -12.38 11.26
C LEU A 116 8.09 -10.86 11.35
N VAL A 117 8.95 -10.08 10.68
CA VAL A 117 8.82 -8.62 10.63
C VAL A 117 7.45 -8.22 10.08
N GLY A 118 6.99 -8.88 9.00
CA GLY A 118 5.67 -8.60 8.44
C GLY A 118 4.51 -8.89 9.38
N LEU A 119 4.63 -9.91 10.24
CA LEU A 119 3.61 -10.23 11.25
C LEU A 119 3.57 -9.17 12.35
N PHE A 120 4.72 -8.76 12.88
CA PHE A 120 4.79 -7.65 13.85
C PHE A 120 4.26 -6.35 13.28
N ASP A 121 4.61 -6.03 12.02
CA ASP A 121 4.09 -4.85 11.33
C ASP A 121 2.55 -4.89 11.23
N VAL A 122 1.97 -6.05 10.90
CA VAL A 122 0.50 -6.21 10.85
C VAL A 122 -0.14 -5.95 12.21
N LEU A 123 0.40 -6.51 13.28
CA LEU A 123 -0.10 -6.27 14.65
C LEU A 123 0.03 -4.79 15.04
N GLY A 124 1.15 -4.16 14.71
CA GLY A 124 1.35 -2.73 14.90
C GLY A 124 0.32 -1.88 14.16
N VAL A 125 0.02 -2.22 12.91
CA VAL A 125 -0.99 -1.51 12.11
C VAL A 125 -2.41 -1.73 12.66
N ILE A 126 -2.74 -2.92 13.15
CA ILE A 126 -4.02 -3.19 13.83
C ILE A 126 -4.15 -2.31 15.06
N TRP A 127 -3.13 -2.29 15.91
CA TRP A 127 -3.10 -1.46 17.11
C TRP A 127 -3.29 0.03 16.76
N LEU A 128 -2.50 0.51 15.79
CA LEU A 128 -2.55 1.89 15.31
C LEU A 128 -3.95 2.27 14.79
N ARG A 129 -4.57 1.41 13.98
CA ARG A 129 -5.92 1.64 13.45
C ARG A 129 -6.97 1.76 14.54
N ASN A 130 -6.81 1.06 15.65
CA ASN A 130 -7.76 1.09 16.76
C ASN A 130 -7.54 2.28 17.70
N ARG A 131 -6.33 2.84 17.74
CA ARG A 131 -5.95 3.89 18.67
C ARG A 131 -6.01 5.31 18.11
N MET A 132 -5.77 5.47 16.82
CA MET A 132 -5.80 6.81 16.23
C MET A 132 -7.23 7.28 15.95
N PRO A 133 -7.55 8.54 16.24
CA PRO A 133 -8.84 9.12 15.88
C PRO A 133 -9.03 9.09 14.36
N LYS A 134 -10.26 8.81 13.92
CA LYS A 134 -10.62 8.86 12.52
C LYS A 134 -11.00 10.29 12.15
N ASN A 135 -10.62 10.72 10.94
CA ASN A 135 -11.04 12.03 10.37
C ASN A 135 -10.64 13.24 11.23
N THR A 136 -9.39 13.33 11.64
CA THR A 136 -8.85 14.54 12.27
C THR A 136 -8.68 15.63 11.20
N SER A 137 -9.59 16.60 11.15
CA SER A 137 -9.39 17.82 10.39
C SER A 137 -8.59 18.79 11.25
N PHE A 138 -7.40 19.12 10.84
CA PHE A 138 -6.61 20.21 11.44
C PHE A 138 -7.03 21.51 10.77
N LYS A 139 -7.54 22.47 11.54
CA LYS A 139 -7.64 23.87 11.11
C LYS A 139 -6.41 24.59 11.65
N GLU A 140 -5.58 25.09 10.76
CA GLU A 140 -4.50 25.98 11.14
C GLU A 140 -5.12 27.29 11.62
N ILE A 141 -4.97 27.60 12.89
CA ILE A 141 -5.37 28.89 13.45
C ILE A 141 -4.14 29.78 13.28
N LEU A 142 -4.07 30.51 12.17
CA LEU A 142 -3.12 31.61 12.01
C LEU A 142 -3.46 32.68 13.03
N LYS A 143 -2.54 32.93 13.96
CA LYS A 143 -2.55 34.11 14.85
C LYS A 143 -1.84 35.23 14.19
#